data_abf51d88796ab1dbdb3eaf16645ebcd1
#
_entry.id   abf51d88796ab1dbdb3eaf16645ebcd1
#
_cell.length_a   1.000
_cell.length_b   1.000
_cell.length_c   1.000
_cell.angle_alpha   90.00
_cell.angle_beta   90.00
_cell.angle_gamma   90.00
#
_symmetry.space_group_name_H-M   'P 1'
#
loop_
_entity.id
_entity.type
_entity.pdbx_description
1 polymer ?
#
loop_
_entity_poly.entity_id
_entity_poly.type
_entity_poly.pdbx_seq_one_letter_code
_entity_poly.pdbx_strand_id
1 'polypeptide(L)'
;MTSERIEVQRTIAAEPAAIFGVLCDPYGHVAIDSAGMLMDATGGRVSAVGDTFVVHMDREALNDYPLGKYDVTVTITTFEPDREIAWTILGAIRPPIGHVYGYRLEQAGDGGTLVTSYYDWSAIDEQWRQAGIFPVISDGALRATLGILARTVARGYLSPNAG
;
A
#
# COMPACT_ATOMS: atom_id res chain seq x y z
N MET A 1 -14.37 -18.89 12.96
CA MET A 1 -13.11 -18.15 13.04
C MET A 1 -13.13 -16.98 12.05
N THR A 2 -12.94 -15.79 12.54
CA THR A 2 -12.89 -14.61 11.69
C THR A 2 -11.49 -14.49 11.10
N SER A 3 -11.41 -14.38 9.78
CA SER A 3 -10.13 -14.14 9.10
C SER A 3 -9.59 -12.76 9.48
N GLU A 4 -8.30 -12.67 9.75
CA GLU A 4 -7.62 -11.41 10.01
C GLU A 4 -6.89 -10.90 8.77
N ARG A 5 -7.53 -11.08 7.63
CA ARG A 5 -7.02 -10.66 6.32
C ARG A 5 -8.19 -10.27 5.41
N ILE A 6 -8.02 -9.16 4.70
CA ILE A 6 -8.94 -8.71 3.67
C ILE A 6 -8.21 -8.78 2.33
N GLU A 7 -8.86 -9.32 1.30
CA GLU A 7 -8.33 -9.34 -0.06
C GLU A 7 -9.40 -8.82 -1.02
N VAL A 8 -9.00 -7.97 -1.96
CA VAL A 8 -9.84 -7.52 -3.06
C VAL A 8 -9.06 -7.64 -4.36
N GLN A 9 -9.76 -7.86 -5.47
CA GLN A 9 -9.12 -8.11 -6.76
C GLN A 9 -9.68 -7.22 -7.85
N ARG A 10 -8.81 -6.91 -8.83
CA ARG A 10 -9.20 -6.21 -10.04
C ARG A 10 -8.29 -6.64 -11.17
N THR A 11 -8.87 -6.91 -12.34
CA THR A 11 -8.07 -7.12 -13.55
C THR A 11 -7.75 -5.76 -14.17
N ILE A 12 -6.46 -5.52 -14.39
CA ILE A 12 -5.98 -4.28 -14.97
C ILE A 12 -5.40 -4.59 -16.36
N ALA A 13 -5.80 -3.81 -17.37
CA ALA A 13 -5.36 -3.98 -18.74
C ALA A 13 -3.96 -3.40 -18.94
N ALA A 14 -2.97 -4.01 -18.31
CA ALA A 14 -1.57 -3.59 -18.36
C ALA A 14 -0.66 -4.77 -18.03
N GLU A 15 0.59 -4.69 -18.46
CA GLU A 15 1.61 -5.67 -18.13
C GLU A 15 1.95 -5.61 -16.63
N PRO A 16 2.31 -6.75 -16.01
CA PRO A 16 2.70 -6.75 -14.60
C PRO A 16 3.83 -5.76 -14.28
N ALA A 17 4.82 -5.64 -15.17
CA ALA A 17 5.96 -4.74 -14.92
C ALA A 17 5.52 -3.27 -14.82
N ALA A 18 4.55 -2.84 -15.62
CA ALA A 18 4.04 -1.47 -15.59
C ALA A 18 3.33 -1.18 -14.27
N ILE A 19 2.55 -2.15 -13.79
CA ILE A 19 1.84 -2.04 -12.51
C ILE A 19 2.83 -2.07 -11.35
N PHE A 20 3.74 -3.02 -11.38
CA PHE A 20 4.74 -3.20 -10.32
C PHE A 20 5.65 -1.98 -10.20
N GLY A 21 5.94 -1.31 -11.31
CA GLY A 21 6.73 -0.08 -11.33
C GLY A 21 6.11 1.04 -10.49
N VAL A 22 4.79 1.16 -10.50
CA VAL A 22 4.08 2.12 -9.64
C VAL A 22 4.22 1.72 -8.18
N LEU A 23 4.06 0.43 -7.88
CA LEU A 23 4.07 -0.08 -6.51
C LEU A 23 5.47 -0.04 -5.86
N CYS A 24 6.53 -0.08 -6.65
CA CYS A 24 7.91 0.02 -6.16
C CYS A 24 8.38 1.45 -5.95
N ASP A 25 7.65 2.42 -6.49
CA ASP A 25 8.02 3.83 -6.39
C ASP A 25 7.32 4.45 -5.17
N PRO A 26 8.06 5.06 -4.23
CA PRO A 26 7.42 5.73 -3.10
C PRO A 26 6.36 6.75 -3.52
N TYR A 27 6.60 7.50 -4.58
CA TYR A 27 5.59 8.44 -5.11
C TYR A 27 4.40 7.74 -5.74
N GLY A 28 4.56 6.49 -6.15
CA GLY A 28 3.46 5.67 -6.63
C GLY A 28 2.42 5.43 -5.54
N HIS A 29 2.86 5.22 -4.31
CA HIS A 29 1.95 5.07 -3.17
C HIS A 29 1.13 6.34 -2.93
N VAL A 30 1.74 7.51 -3.10
CA VAL A 30 1.03 8.79 -3.00
C VAL A 30 0.03 8.93 -4.16
N ALA A 31 0.46 8.58 -5.37
CA ALA A 31 -0.36 8.72 -6.57
C ALA A 31 -1.64 7.87 -6.51
N ILE A 32 -1.60 6.71 -5.88
CA ILE A 32 -2.75 5.79 -5.82
C ILE A 32 -3.51 5.87 -4.49
N ASP A 33 -3.11 6.74 -3.57
CA ASP A 33 -3.78 6.85 -2.27
C ASP A 33 -5.24 7.23 -2.44
N SER A 34 -6.12 6.45 -1.82
CA SER A 34 -7.57 6.70 -1.82
C SER A 34 -8.05 7.39 -0.55
N ALA A 35 -7.17 7.52 0.46
CA ALA A 35 -7.53 8.11 1.74
C ALA A 35 -7.35 9.63 1.78
N GLY A 36 -6.49 10.17 0.92
CA GLY A 36 -6.19 11.60 0.88
C GLY A 36 -5.17 12.06 1.91
N MET A 37 -4.58 11.14 2.68
CA MET A 37 -3.63 11.48 3.74
C MET A 37 -2.17 11.42 3.32
N LEU A 38 -1.84 10.71 2.25
CA LEU A 38 -0.47 10.62 1.76
C LEU A 38 -0.16 11.84 0.89
N MET A 39 0.68 12.73 1.40
CA MET A 39 0.95 14.00 0.74
C MET A 39 2.20 13.95 -0.12
N ASP A 40 3.23 13.22 0.32
CA ASP A 40 4.51 13.16 -0.35
C ASP A 40 5.30 11.97 0.17
N ALA A 41 6.42 11.65 -0.46
CA ALA A 41 7.29 10.56 -0.05
C ALA A 41 8.74 10.92 -0.27
N THR A 42 9.62 10.30 0.52
CA THR A 42 11.07 10.46 0.41
C THR A 42 11.72 9.09 0.33
N GLY A 43 12.52 8.88 -0.69
CA GLY A 43 13.22 7.61 -0.92
C GLY A 43 13.26 7.25 -2.38
N GLY A 44 14.10 6.29 -2.71
CA GLY A 44 14.22 5.76 -4.06
C GLY A 44 13.36 4.52 -4.27
N ARG A 45 13.35 4.04 -5.51
CA ARG A 45 12.63 2.82 -5.89
C ARG A 45 13.12 1.66 -5.03
N VAL A 46 12.18 0.90 -4.45
CA VAL A 46 12.52 -0.30 -3.68
C VAL A 46 12.81 -1.48 -4.61
N SER A 47 13.70 -2.37 -4.17
CA SER A 47 14.14 -3.50 -4.98
C SER A 47 14.35 -4.79 -4.19
N ALA A 48 14.15 -4.76 -2.86
CA ALA A 48 14.39 -5.93 -2.02
C ALA A 48 13.65 -5.82 -0.69
N VAL A 49 13.47 -6.97 -0.04
CA VAL A 49 13.02 -7.03 1.35
C VAL A 49 14.00 -6.24 2.22
N GLY A 50 13.47 -5.44 3.13
CA GLY A 50 14.25 -4.60 4.03
C GLY A 50 14.47 -3.18 3.51
N ASP A 51 14.20 -2.92 2.24
CA ASP A 51 14.23 -1.56 1.71
C ASP A 51 13.16 -0.71 2.40
N THR A 52 13.46 0.56 2.60
CA THR A 52 12.57 1.49 3.30
C THR A 52 12.40 2.79 2.52
N PHE A 53 11.27 3.43 2.78
CA PHE A 53 11.06 4.82 2.38
C PHE A 53 10.13 5.49 3.40
N VAL A 54 10.07 6.81 3.36
CA VAL A 54 9.26 7.60 4.28
C VAL A 54 8.08 8.18 3.52
N VAL A 55 6.89 8.11 4.12
CA VAL A 55 5.69 8.76 3.60
C VAL A 55 5.31 9.89 4.54
N HIS A 56 5.08 11.06 3.96
CA HIS A 56 4.66 12.25 4.69
C HIS A 56 3.14 12.34 4.66
N MET A 57 2.54 12.24 5.83
CA MET A 57 1.08 12.17 5.97
C MET A 57 0.52 13.44 6.61
N ASP A 58 -0.72 13.76 6.25
CA ASP A 58 -1.46 14.86 6.86
C ASP A 58 -2.91 14.42 7.02
N ARG A 59 -3.34 14.28 8.26
CA ARG A 59 -4.72 13.93 8.60
C ARG A 59 -5.52 15.12 9.12
N GLU A 60 -4.93 16.31 9.12
CA GLU A 60 -5.58 17.49 9.70
C GLU A 60 -6.91 17.78 9.02
N ALA A 61 -6.93 17.77 7.68
CA ALA A 61 -8.15 18.05 6.91
C ALA A 61 -9.17 16.91 6.98
N LEU A 62 -8.74 15.69 7.32
CA LEU A 62 -9.66 14.55 7.44
C LEU A 62 -10.46 14.59 8.73
N ASN A 63 -9.95 15.28 9.75
CA ASN A 63 -10.62 15.49 11.03
C ASN A 63 -11.11 14.18 11.68
N ASP A 64 -10.34 13.11 11.56
CA ASP A 64 -10.68 11.79 12.12
C ASP A 64 -9.86 11.44 13.37
N TYR A 65 -8.52 11.50 13.27
CA TYR A 65 -7.62 11.24 14.40
C TYR A 65 -6.74 12.47 14.66
N PRO A 66 -6.40 12.75 15.92
CA PRO A 66 -5.63 13.95 16.27
C PRO A 66 -4.12 13.78 16.03
N LEU A 67 -3.75 13.35 14.83
CA LEU A 67 -2.35 13.10 14.47
C LEU A 67 -1.72 14.26 13.68
N GLY A 68 -2.54 15.09 13.01
CA GLY A 68 -2.06 16.20 12.20
C GLY A 68 -1.12 15.75 11.10
N LYS A 69 0.05 16.37 11.03
CA LYS A 69 1.12 16.03 10.09
C LYS A 69 2.10 15.09 10.78
N TYR A 70 2.44 14.00 10.11
CA TYR A 70 3.36 13.00 10.66
C TYR A 70 3.99 12.19 9.54
N ASP A 71 5.11 11.53 9.87
CA ASP A 71 5.82 10.67 8.92
C ASP A 71 5.71 9.22 9.38
N VAL A 72 5.65 8.31 8.42
CA VAL A 72 5.79 6.88 8.68
C VAL A 72 6.88 6.32 7.79
N THR A 73 7.59 5.31 8.31
CA THR A 73 8.56 4.56 7.54
C THR A 73 7.89 3.29 7.03
N VAL A 74 7.94 3.09 5.72
CA VAL A 74 7.49 1.88 5.07
C VAL A 74 8.68 0.95 4.93
N THR A 75 8.54 -0.29 5.39
CA THR A 75 9.58 -1.33 5.29
C THR A 75 9.05 -2.48 4.46
N ILE A 76 9.75 -2.85 3.40
CA ILE A 76 9.34 -3.94 2.52
C ILE A 76 9.55 -5.27 3.22
N THR A 77 8.49 -6.08 3.32
CA THR A 77 8.50 -7.38 3.98
C THR A 77 8.45 -8.54 2.99
N THR A 78 7.87 -8.34 1.81
CA THR A 78 7.85 -9.33 0.73
C THR A 78 8.19 -8.61 -0.57
N PHE A 79 9.06 -9.21 -1.38
CA PHE A 79 9.43 -8.64 -2.67
C PHE A 79 9.76 -9.77 -3.65
N GLU A 80 8.88 -9.95 -4.64
CA GLU A 80 9.08 -10.84 -5.77
C GLU A 80 8.82 -10.01 -7.04
N PRO A 81 9.85 -9.74 -7.86
CA PRO A 81 9.72 -8.83 -9.01
C PRO A 81 8.52 -9.18 -9.90
N ASP A 82 7.69 -8.18 -10.17
CA ASP A 82 6.49 -8.24 -11.00
C ASP A 82 5.42 -9.22 -10.50
N ARG A 83 5.54 -9.73 -9.28
CA ARG A 83 4.62 -10.73 -8.73
C ARG A 83 4.03 -10.35 -7.38
N GLU A 84 4.84 -9.89 -6.45
CA GLU A 84 4.34 -9.54 -5.12
C GLU A 84 5.21 -8.52 -4.43
N ILE A 85 4.57 -7.55 -3.77
CA ILE A 85 5.21 -6.59 -2.90
C ILE A 85 4.33 -6.38 -1.68
N ALA A 86 4.93 -6.44 -0.49
CA ALA A 86 4.23 -6.18 0.75
C ALA A 86 5.12 -5.38 1.70
N TRP A 87 4.48 -4.66 2.60
CA TRP A 87 5.21 -3.79 3.53
C TRP A 87 4.47 -3.66 4.85
N THR A 88 5.22 -3.27 5.87
CA THR A 88 4.68 -2.83 7.15
C THR A 88 5.03 -1.37 7.38
N ILE A 89 4.38 -0.75 8.34
CA ILE A 89 4.50 0.68 8.59
C ILE A 89 4.97 0.90 10.03
N LEU A 90 5.98 1.76 10.20
CA LEU A 90 6.46 2.17 11.49
C LEU A 90 6.39 3.69 11.60
N GLY A 91 5.61 4.19 12.55
CA GLY A 91 5.53 5.60 12.88
C GLY A 91 5.99 5.84 14.32
N ALA A 92 5.41 6.83 14.97
CA ALA A 92 5.69 7.13 16.37
C ALA A 92 4.97 6.20 17.36
N ILE A 93 4.02 5.43 16.88
CA ILE A 93 3.19 4.55 17.71
C ILE A 93 4.02 3.39 18.26
N ARG A 94 3.88 3.12 19.57
CA ARG A 94 4.56 2.01 20.25
C ARG A 94 3.60 1.23 21.12
N PRO A 95 3.70 -0.12 21.15
CA PRO A 95 4.61 -0.91 20.30
C PRO A 95 4.21 -0.80 18.83
N PRO A 96 5.11 -1.15 17.88
CA PRO A 96 4.75 -1.19 16.45
C PRO A 96 3.55 -2.09 16.23
N ILE A 97 2.66 -1.70 15.33
CA ILE A 97 1.41 -2.43 15.12
C ILE A 97 1.67 -3.81 14.51
N GLY A 98 2.48 -3.89 13.47
CA GLY A 98 2.82 -5.15 12.84
C GLY A 98 1.85 -5.61 11.76
N HIS A 99 0.95 -4.72 11.31
CA HIS A 99 0.07 -5.04 10.18
C HIS A 99 0.80 -4.93 8.85
N VAL A 100 0.29 -5.62 7.83
CA VAL A 100 0.93 -5.73 6.52
C VAL A 100 -0.06 -5.35 5.42
N TYR A 101 0.42 -4.56 4.48
CA TYR A 101 -0.29 -4.23 3.25
C TYR A 101 0.46 -4.86 2.09
N GLY A 102 -0.23 -5.30 1.06
CA GLY A 102 0.47 -5.87 -0.08
C GLY A 102 -0.37 -5.98 -1.34
N TYR A 103 0.34 -6.30 -2.41
CA TYR A 103 -0.23 -6.53 -3.74
C TYR A 103 0.40 -7.79 -4.33
N ARG A 104 -0.46 -8.65 -4.88
CA ARG A 104 -0.03 -9.82 -5.63
C ARG A 104 -0.53 -9.69 -7.06
N LEU A 105 0.36 -9.93 -8.03
CA LEU A 105 0.08 -9.80 -9.44
C LEU A 105 0.15 -11.18 -10.11
N GLU A 106 -0.88 -11.50 -10.91
CA GLU A 106 -0.96 -12.75 -11.66
C GLU A 106 -1.39 -12.42 -13.08
N GLN A 107 -0.84 -13.15 -14.05
CA GLN A 107 -1.21 -12.93 -15.43
C GLN A 107 -2.67 -13.31 -15.67
N ALA A 108 -3.43 -12.42 -16.28
CA ALA A 108 -4.81 -12.68 -16.69
C ALA A 108 -4.86 -13.15 -18.13
N GLY A 109 -6.00 -13.76 -18.53
CA GLY A 109 -6.11 -14.43 -19.82
C GLY A 109 -6.00 -13.56 -21.05
N ASP A 110 -6.19 -12.25 -20.96
CA ASP A 110 -6.24 -11.33 -22.09
C ASP A 110 -5.03 -10.40 -22.18
N GLY A 111 -3.89 -10.83 -21.64
CA GLY A 111 -2.69 -9.98 -21.62
C GLY A 111 -2.70 -8.94 -20.51
N GLY A 112 -3.77 -8.89 -19.70
CA GLY A 112 -3.83 -8.05 -18.54
C GLY A 112 -3.26 -8.74 -17.30
N THR A 113 -3.41 -8.09 -16.16
CA THR A 113 -2.92 -8.58 -14.89
C THR A 113 -4.05 -8.61 -13.86
N LEU A 114 -4.20 -9.73 -13.18
CA LEU A 114 -5.09 -9.81 -12.02
C LEU A 114 -4.30 -9.33 -10.81
N VAL A 115 -4.75 -8.23 -10.23
CA VAL A 115 -4.11 -7.62 -9.07
C VAL A 115 -4.94 -7.90 -7.84
N THR A 116 -4.32 -8.51 -6.82
CA THR A 116 -4.92 -8.72 -5.52
C THR A 116 -4.30 -7.73 -4.55
N SER A 117 -5.12 -6.87 -3.96
CA SER A 117 -4.71 -5.98 -2.88
C SER A 117 -5.13 -6.62 -1.56
N TYR A 118 -4.23 -6.68 -0.58
CA TYR A 118 -4.56 -7.29 0.70
C TYR A 118 -4.06 -6.47 1.88
N TYR A 119 -4.75 -6.63 2.98
CA TYR A 119 -4.40 -6.07 4.28
C TYR A 119 -4.50 -7.20 5.31
N ASP A 120 -3.42 -7.44 6.03
CA ASP A 120 -3.31 -8.57 6.95
C ASP A 120 -2.91 -8.05 8.33
N TRP A 121 -3.73 -8.36 9.35
CA TRP A 121 -3.45 -7.99 10.73
C TRP A 121 -3.32 -9.20 11.64
N SER A 122 -3.03 -10.37 11.07
CA SER A 122 -2.92 -11.61 11.85
C SER A 122 -1.70 -11.63 12.78
N ALA A 123 -0.68 -10.82 12.47
CA ALA A 123 0.57 -10.77 13.24
C ALA A 123 0.71 -9.51 14.10
N ILE A 124 -0.38 -8.77 14.33
CA ILE A 124 -0.31 -7.55 15.14
C ILE A 124 0.01 -7.89 16.59
N ASP A 125 0.65 -6.94 17.28
CA ASP A 125 0.92 -7.04 18.71
C ASP A 125 -0.41 -7.24 19.46
N GLU A 126 -0.39 -8.10 20.48
CA GLU A 126 -1.59 -8.45 21.25
C GLU A 126 -2.26 -7.23 21.88
N GLN A 127 -1.47 -6.24 22.28
CA GLN A 127 -2.00 -5.00 22.83
C GLN A 127 -2.92 -4.29 21.84
N TRP A 128 -2.56 -4.32 20.55
CA TRP A 128 -3.37 -3.72 19.49
C TRP A 128 -4.61 -4.56 19.19
N ARG A 129 -4.48 -5.89 19.27
CA ARG A 129 -5.63 -6.78 19.07
C ARG A 129 -6.70 -6.53 20.13
N GLN A 130 -6.27 -6.31 21.38
CA GLN A 130 -7.17 -6.02 22.48
C GLN A 130 -7.87 -4.68 22.34
N ALA A 131 -7.29 -3.74 21.61
CA ALA A 131 -7.91 -2.43 21.37
C ALA A 131 -9.20 -2.52 20.53
N GLY A 132 -9.39 -3.61 19.76
CA GLY A 132 -10.62 -3.87 19.03
C GLY A 132 -10.90 -2.93 17.86
N ILE A 133 -9.88 -2.26 17.33
CA ILE A 133 -10.05 -1.30 16.24
C ILE A 133 -9.70 -1.85 14.87
N PHE A 134 -9.21 -3.09 14.79
CA PHE A 134 -8.80 -3.70 13.52
C PHE A 134 -9.92 -4.48 12.87
N PRO A 135 -10.03 -4.46 11.53
CA PRO A 135 -9.13 -3.80 10.58
C PRO A 135 -9.29 -2.27 10.56
N VAL A 136 -8.20 -1.56 10.37
CA VAL A 136 -8.20 -0.10 10.28
C VAL A 136 -8.42 0.41 8.85
N ILE A 137 -8.52 -0.52 7.90
CA ILE A 137 -8.84 -0.19 6.50
C ILE A 137 -9.95 -1.13 6.03
N SER A 138 -10.84 -0.63 5.20
CA SER A 138 -11.98 -1.40 4.69
C SER A 138 -11.66 -2.02 3.32
N ASP A 139 -12.43 -3.05 2.95
CA ASP A 139 -12.35 -3.61 1.61
C ASP A 139 -12.72 -2.57 0.54
N GLY A 140 -13.67 -1.68 0.83
CA GLY A 140 -14.02 -0.58 -0.06
C GLY A 140 -12.85 0.36 -0.32
N ALA A 141 -12.04 0.65 0.70
CA ALA A 141 -10.84 1.48 0.54
C ALA A 141 -9.80 0.78 -0.35
N LEU A 142 -9.60 -0.52 -0.17
CA LEU A 142 -8.69 -1.29 -1.01
C LEU A 142 -9.17 -1.31 -2.48
N ARG A 143 -10.49 -1.46 -2.70
CA ARG A 143 -11.06 -1.41 -4.05
C ARG A 143 -10.87 -0.06 -4.70
N ALA A 144 -11.06 1.02 -3.95
CA ALA A 144 -10.85 2.38 -4.46
C ALA A 144 -9.40 2.58 -4.90
N THR A 145 -8.46 2.11 -4.11
CA THR A 145 -7.03 2.19 -4.44
C THR A 145 -6.71 1.42 -5.72
N LEU A 146 -7.29 0.22 -5.90
CA LEU A 146 -7.11 -0.54 -7.14
C LEU A 146 -7.66 0.20 -8.36
N GLY A 147 -8.77 0.90 -8.22
CA GLY A 147 -9.33 1.73 -9.30
C GLY A 147 -8.40 2.86 -9.69
N ILE A 148 -7.82 3.53 -8.70
CA ILE A 148 -6.85 4.60 -8.93
C ILE A 148 -5.59 4.05 -9.58
N LEU A 149 -5.10 2.90 -9.12
CA LEU A 149 -3.94 2.21 -9.71
C LEU A 149 -4.19 1.92 -11.18
N ALA A 150 -5.36 1.36 -11.52
CA ALA A 150 -5.72 1.06 -12.90
C ALA A 150 -5.68 2.32 -13.78
N ARG A 151 -6.26 3.41 -13.30
CA ARG A 151 -6.27 4.68 -14.03
C ARG A 151 -4.86 5.26 -14.17
N THR A 152 -4.06 5.17 -13.11
CA THR A 152 -2.69 5.69 -13.10
C THR A 152 -1.83 4.99 -14.13
N VAL A 153 -1.93 3.66 -14.22
CA VAL A 153 -1.20 2.87 -15.21
C VAL A 153 -1.70 3.17 -16.63
N ALA A 154 -3.01 3.27 -16.81
CA ALA A 154 -3.62 3.53 -18.12
C ALA A 154 -3.19 4.88 -18.69
N ARG A 155 -2.94 5.86 -17.83
CA ARG A 155 -2.50 7.20 -18.24
C ARG A 155 -0.98 7.30 -18.46
N GLY A 156 -0.24 6.24 -18.14
CA GLY A 156 1.22 6.26 -18.23
C GLY A 156 1.82 6.98 -17.03
N TYR A 157 2.09 6.23 -15.98
CA TYR A 157 2.68 6.79 -14.76
C TYR A 157 4.12 7.20 -15.00
N LEU A 158 4.46 8.44 -14.63
CA LEU A 158 5.82 8.95 -14.64
C LEU A 158 6.22 9.30 -13.20
N SER A 159 7.29 8.67 -12.71
CA SER A 159 7.83 8.99 -11.40
C SER A 159 8.40 10.40 -11.37
N PRO A 160 8.11 11.20 -10.34
CA PRO A 160 8.77 12.50 -10.16
C PRO A 160 10.29 12.41 -10.04
N ASN A 161 10.81 11.22 -9.69
CA ASN A 161 12.25 10.97 -9.57
C ASN A 161 12.88 10.46 -10.87
N ALA A 162 12.11 10.17 -11.90
CA ALA A 162 12.60 9.77 -13.20
C ALA A 162 12.90 11.06 -13.99
N GLY A 163 13.97 11.69 -13.65
CA GLY A 163 14.38 12.94 -14.28
C GLY A 163 15.23 12.70 -15.52
#